data_e5b4770fe5fd0701f097307d43a4a803
#
_entry.id   e5b4770fe5fd0701f097307d43a4a803
#
_cell.length_a   1.000
_cell.length_b   1.000
_cell.length_c   1.000
_cell.angle_alpha   90.00
_cell.angle_beta   90.00
_cell.angle_gamma   90.00
#
_symmetry.space_group_name_H-M   'P 1'
#
loop_
_entity.id
_entity.type
_entity.pdbx_description
1 polymer ?
#
loop_
_entity_poly.entity_id
_entity_poly.type
_entity_poly.pdbx_seq_one_letter_code
_entity_poly.pdbx_strand_id
1 'polypeptide(L)'
;MNTLLMHCRPGFEGEVCAEIAEHAATLEIPGYAKSKPASAHVEFVCQDADGAERLMRRLRFADLIFPRQWARGPGFIELPESQRIEVLLAELASYPVCGSLWLEVLDTNAGKEVSTFCRKFEKPLRAALVKAGRLQEDPALPRLLLTFRSGREVFVGLAEPRNSALWPMGIPRLKFPREAPSRSTLKLEEAWHQFIPRSEWDKRLAPDMLAVXXGRLDLATG
;
A
#
# COMPACT_ATOMS: atom_id res chain seq x y z
N MET A 1 -14.41 -1.63 11.64
CA MET A 1 -13.40 -1.66 10.55
C MET A 1 -13.40 -3.03 9.87
N ASN A 2 -14.51 -3.35 9.24
CA ASN A 2 -14.73 -4.67 8.68
C ASN A 2 -14.31 -4.81 7.20
N THR A 3 -13.71 -3.76 6.62
CA THR A 3 -13.34 -3.78 5.20
C THR A 3 -11.82 -3.81 5.03
N LEU A 4 -11.34 -4.74 4.22
CA LEU A 4 -9.94 -4.81 3.81
C LEU A 4 -9.83 -4.24 2.39
N LEU A 5 -9.16 -3.11 2.27
CA LEU A 5 -8.87 -2.50 0.97
C LEU A 5 -7.54 -3.07 0.47
N MET A 6 -7.50 -3.49 -0.78
CA MET A 6 -6.27 -3.98 -1.41
C MET A 6 -6.06 -3.24 -2.72
N HIS A 7 -4.86 -2.66 -2.89
CA HIS A 7 -4.46 -2.09 -4.18
C HIS A 7 -3.95 -3.21 -5.08
N CYS A 8 -4.13 -3.06 -6.38
CA CYS A 8 -3.58 -4.01 -7.34
C CYS A 8 -3.23 -3.30 -8.65
N ARG A 9 -2.63 -4.03 -9.55
CA ARG A 9 -2.44 -3.54 -10.91
C ARG A 9 -3.81 -3.51 -11.60
N PRO A 10 -4.14 -2.42 -12.33
CA PRO A 10 -5.41 -2.39 -13.08
C PRO A 10 -5.53 -3.60 -13.99
N GLY A 11 -6.68 -4.27 -13.95
CA GLY A 11 -6.95 -5.48 -14.71
C GLY A 11 -6.72 -6.76 -13.93
N PHE A 12 -6.21 -6.67 -12.69
CA PHE A 12 -5.99 -7.85 -11.84
C PHE A 12 -6.95 -7.89 -10.65
N GLU A 13 -8.04 -7.13 -10.72
CA GLU A 13 -9.03 -7.10 -9.64
C GLU A 13 -9.65 -8.48 -9.39
N GLY A 14 -9.92 -9.22 -10.47
CA GLY A 14 -10.49 -10.56 -10.36
C GLY A 14 -9.57 -11.54 -9.62
N GLU A 15 -8.27 -11.45 -9.91
CA GLU A 15 -7.27 -12.29 -9.26
C GLU A 15 -7.17 -11.97 -7.78
N VAL A 16 -7.19 -10.68 -7.41
CA VAL A 16 -7.18 -10.28 -6.01
C VAL A 16 -8.45 -10.78 -5.31
N CYS A 17 -9.62 -10.65 -5.96
CA CYS A 17 -10.87 -11.15 -5.38
C CYS A 17 -10.77 -12.64 -5.09
N ALA A 18 -10.27 -13.43 -6.04
CA ALA A 18 -10.14 -14.88 -5.88
C ALA A 18 -9.14 -15.21 -4.76
N GLU A 19 -7.98 -14.54 -4.76
CA GLU A 19 -6.95 -14.79 -3.76
C GLU A 19 -7.45 -14.52 -2.34
N ILE A 20 -8.07 -13.35 -2.12
CA ILE A 20 -8.52 -13.03 -0.76
C ILE A 20 -9.72 -13.89 -0.33
N ALA A 21 -10.60 -14.24 -1.26
CA ALA A 21 -11.74 -15.10 -0.95
C ALA A 21 -11.27 -16.49 -0.52
N GLU A 22 -10.25 -17.04 -1.18
CA GLU A 22 -9.67 -18.34 -0.82
C GLU A 22 -9.04 -18.28 0.58
N HIS A 23 -8.24 -17.25 0.85
CA HIS A 23 -7.65 -17.08 2.18
C HIS A 23 -8.71 -16.92 3.27
N ALA A 24 -9.73 -16.10 3.01
CA ALA A 24 -10.79 -15.86 3.99
C ALA A 24 -11.58 -17.15 4.28
N ALA A 25 -11.85 -17.94 3.23
CA ALA A 25 -12.54 -19.22 3.40
C ALA A 25 -11.72 -20.18 4.24
N THR A 26 -10.43 -20.29 3.96
CA THR A 26 -9.52 -21.16 4.73
C THR A 26 -9.45 -20.76 6.20
N LEU A 27 -9.49 -19.46 6.47
CA LEU A 27 -9.44 -18.93 7.84
C LEU A 27 -10.80 -18.85 8.51
N GLU A 28 -11.86 -19.25 7.80
CA GLU A 28 -13.24 -19.19 8.28
C GLU A 28 -13.64 -17.77 8.70
N ILE A 29 -13.24 -16.78 7.90
CA ILE A 29 -13.61 -15.37 8.07
C ILE A 29 -14.60 -15.02 6.95
N PRO A 30 -15.90 -15.03 7.23
CA PRO A 30 -16.89 -14.81 6.16
C PRO A 30 -16.89 -13.36 5.66
N GLY A 31 -17.10 -13.21 4.36
CA GLY A 31 -17.14 -11.91 3.72
C GLY A 31 -17.30 -12.05 2.23
N TYR A 32 -17.24 -10.93 1.53
CA TYR A 32 -17.34 -10.93 0.07
C TYR A 32 -16.44 -9.85 -0.51
N ALA A 33 -15.92 -10.13 -1.70
CA ALA A 33 -15.09 -9.18 -2.42
C ALA A 33 -15.96 -8.35 -3.36
N LYS A 34 -15.66 -7.05 -3.47
CA LYS A 34 -16.25 -6.19 -4.48
C LYS A 34 -15.17 -5.40 -5.19
N SER A 35 -15.32 -5.27 -6.51
CA SER A 35 -14.37 -4.57 -7.35
C SER A 35 -15.08 -4.08 -8.62
N LYS A 36 -14.40 -3.21 -9.34
CA LYS A 36 -14.81 -2.75 -10.67
C LYS A 36 -13.63 -2.95 -11.62
N PRO A 37 -13.89 -3.36 -12.87
CA PRO A 37 -12.79 -3.53 -13.82
C PRO A 37 -11.91 -2.29 -13.95
N ALA A 38 -10.60 -2.48 -13.96
CA ALA A 38 -9.61 -1.45 -14.13
C ALA A 38 -9.63 -0.36 -13.04
N SER A 39 -10.21 -0.67 -11.88
CA SER A 39 -10.27 0.28 -10.75
C SER A 39 -9.00 0.26 -9.90
N ALA A 40 -8.11 -0.71 -10.13
CA ALA A 40 -6.85 -0.88 -9.40
C ALA A 40 -7.03 -1.16 -7.91
N HIS A 41 -8.21 -1.59 -7.49
CA HIS A 41 -8.43 -1.96 -6.08
C HIS A 41 -9.57 -2.95 -5.92
N VAL A 42 -9.55 -3.62 -4.78
CA VAL A 42 -10.60 -4.54 -4.34
C VAL A 42 -10.90 -4.21 -2.87
N GLU A 43 -12.16 -4.24 -2.50
CA GLU A 43 -12.59 -4.20 -1.10
C GLU A 43 -13.12 -5.57 -0.73
N PHE A 44 -12.58 -6.17 0.33
CA PHE A 44 -13.16 -7.39 0.90
C PHE A 44 -13.91 -6.98 2.17
N VAL A 45 -15.24 -7.14 2.13
CA VAL A 45 -16.11 -6.71 3.24
C VAL A 45 -16.41 -7.93 4.08
N CYS A 46 -15.90 -7.93 5.31
CA CYS A 46 -16.11 -9.03 6.24
C CYS A 46 -17.46 -8.91 6.94
N GLN A 47 -18.06 -10.04 7.24
CA GLN A 47 -19.31 -10.07 7.99
C GLN A 47 -19.09 -9.57 9.42
N ASP A 48 -17.99 -10.00 10.05
CA ASP A 48 -17.67 -9.63 11.41
C ASP A 48 -16.90 -8.29 11.45
N ALA A 49 -17.16 -7.50 12.49
CA ALA A 49 -16.56 -6.18 12.64
C ALA A 49 -15.03 -6.23 12.72
N ASP A 50 -14.45 -7.32 13.22
CA ASP A 50 -13.01 -7.51 13.35
C ASP A 50 -12.42 -8.39 12.23
N GLY A 51 -13.22 -8.78 11.24
CA GLY A 51 -12.79 -9.71 10.20
C GLY A 51 -11.55 -9.26 9.42
N ALA A 52 -11.53 -7.98 9.04
CA ALA A 52 -10.38 -7.44 8.30
C ALA A 52 -9.10 -7.46 9.15
N GLU A 53 -9.21 -7.14 10.44
CA GLU A 53 -8.08 -7.21 11.34
C GLU A 53 -7.58 -8.64 11.50
N ARG A 54 -8.51 -9.61 11.63
CA ARG A 54 -8.15 -11.02 11.74
C ARG A 54 -7.44 -11.52 10.48
N LEU A 55 -7.92 -11.13 9.30
CA LEU A 55 -7.24 -11.46 8.04
C LEU A 55 -5.80 -10.93 8.04
N MET A 56 -5.63 -9.65 8.38
CA MET A 56 -4.30 -9.04 8.38
C MET A 56 -3.37 -9.64 9.44
N ARG A 57 -3.92 -10.14 10.54
CA ARG A 57 -3.12 -10.78 11.58
C ARG A 57 -2.69 -12.20 11.20
N ARG A 58 -3.55 -12.92 10.48
CA ARG A 58 -3.31 -14.33 10.15
C ARG A 58 -2.53 -14.50 8.84
N LEU A 59 -2.56 -13.51 7.97
CA LEU A 59 -1.88 -13.57 6.67
C LEU A 59 -0.62 -12.71 6.70
N ARG A 60 0.40 -13.17 6.00
CA ARG A 60 1.60 -12.36 5.78
C ARG A 60 1.45 -11.64 4.43
N PHE A 61 1.52 -10.32 4.45
CA PHE A 61 1.41 -9.54 3.23
C PHE A 61 2.40 -9.99 2.15
N ALA A 62 3.62 -10.34 2.57
CA ALA A 62 4.67 -10.76 1.66
C ALA A 62 4.38 -12.06 0.92
N ASP A 63 3.41 -12.85 1.40
CA ASP A 63 3.02 -14.11 0.75
C ASP A 63 1.88 -13.93 -0.24
N LEU A 64 1.24 -12.74 -0.27
CA LEU A 64 0.18 -12.45 -1.25
C LEU A 64 0.79 -12.20 -2.63
N ILE A 65 0.08 -12.63 -3.66
CA ILE A 65 0.60 -12.59 -5.03
C ILE A 65 0.17 -11.32 -5.76
N PHE A 66 -1.11 -10.99 -5.70
CA PHE A 66 -1.66 -9.90 -6.52
C PHE A 66 -1.81 -8.56 -5.80
N PRO A 67 -2.10 -8.52 -4.49
CA PRO A 67 -2.18 -7.24 -3.78
C PRO A 67 -0.84 -6.52 -3.72
N ARG A 68 -0.84 -5.23 -4.03
CA ARG A 68 0.34 -4.36 -3.93
C ARG A 68 0.42 -3.62 -2.61
N GLN A 69 -0.71 -3.45 -1.94
CA GLN A 69 -0.84 -2.75 -0.66
C GLN A 69 -2.16 -3.19 -0.04
N TRP A 70 -2.25 -3.14 1.28
CA TRP A 70 -3.52 -3.38 1.95
C TRP A 70 -3.68 -2.51 3.19
N ALA A 71 -4.94 -2.30 3.59
CA ALA A 71 -5.29 -1.59 4.82
C ALA A 71 -6.70 -1.98 5.25
N ARG A 72 -6.93 -2.01 6.56
CA ARG A 72 -8.27 -2.24 7.09
C ARG A 72 -8.94 -0.92 7.45
N GLY A 73 -10.23 -0.82 7.23
CA GLY A 73 -10.99 0.39 7.52
C GLY A 73 -12.48 0.16 7.44
N PRO A 74 -13.28 1.23 7.51
CA PRO A 74 -14.74 1.12 7.48
C PRO A 74 -15.32 1.09 6.06
N GLY A 75 -14.51 1.34 5.04
CA GLY A 75 -14.96 1.57 3.67
C GLY A 75 -14.60 2.98 3.24
N PHE A 76 -14.87 3.32 1.99
CA PHE A 76 -14.65 4.69 1.52
C PHE A 76 -15.66 5.63 2.16
N ILE A 77 -15.20 6.80 2.57
CA ILE A 77 -16.04 7.87 3.10
C ILE A 77 -15.96 9.09 2.19
N GLU A 78 -17.01 9.92 2.22
CA GLU A 78 -17.03 11.16 1.46
C GLU A 78 -16.31 12.27 2.24
N LEU A 79 -15.53 13.07 1.51
CA LEU A 79 -14.94 14.29 2.03
C LEU A 79 -15.56 15.51 1.35
N PRO A 80 -15.94 16.52 2.11
CA PRO A 80 -16.44 17.76 1.51
C PRO A 80 -15.32 18.51 0.78
N GLU A 81 -15.69 19.52 0.00
CA GLU A 81 -14.69 20.35 -0.68
C GLU A 81 -13.90 21.22 0.29
N SER A 82 -14.50 21.56 1.42
CA SER A 82 -13.87 22.33 2.49
C SER A 82 -13.91 21.55 3.80
N GLN A 83 -13.10 21.96 4.77
CA GLN A 83 -13.07 21.34 6.10
C GLN A 83 -12.71 19.85 6.07
N ARG A 84 -11.89 19.42 5.11
CA ARG A 84 -11.48 18.02 4.97
C ARG A 84 -10.74 17.52 6.21
N ILE A 85 -9.87 18.37 6.78
CA ILE A 85 -9.08 17.99 7.94
C ILE A 85 -9.99 17.73 9.14
N GLU A 86 -10.98 18.58 9.35
CA GLU A 86 -11.93 18.43 10.45
C GLU A 86 -12.72 17.12 10.33
N VAL A 87 -13.15 16.78 9.11
CA VAL A 87 -13.85 15.51 8.87
C VAL A 87 -12.93 14.32 9.17
N LEU A 88 -11.69 14.40 8.73
CA LEU A 88 -10.72 13.32 8.99
C LEU A 88 -10.40 13.20 10.48
N LEU A 89 -10.25 14.32 11.19
CA LEU A 89 -10.02 14.28 12.65
C LEU A 89 -11.21 13.66 13.38
N ALA A 90 -12.43 13.97 12.95
CA ALA A 90 -13.63 13.36 13.53
C ALA A 90 -13.65 11.84 13.29
N GLU A 91 -13.33 11.41 12.06
CA GLU A 91 -13.25 9.99 11.73
C GLU A 91 -12.19 9.29 12.58
N LEU A 92 -11.04 9.92 12.75
CA LEU A 92 -9.90 9.34 13.47
C LEU A 92 -10.06 9.34 15.00
N ALA A 93 -11.12 9.94 15.53
CA ALA A 93 -11.34 9.97 16.98
C ALA A 93 -11.42 8.57 17.57
N SER A 94 -11.91 7.59 16.80
CA SER A 94 -12.06 6.20 17.26
C SER A 94 -10.88 5.30 16.85
N TYR A 95 -9.88 5.86 16.15
CA TYR A 95 -8.71 5.09 15.70
C TYR A 95 -7.61 5.12 16.76
N PRO A 96 -6.71 4.15 16.75
CA PRO A 96 -5.51 4.26 17.61
C PRO A 96 -4.59 5.38 17.11
N VAL A 97 -3.69 5.83 17.97
CA VAL A 97 -2.64 6.74 17.56
C VAL A 97 -1.75 6.02 16.55
N CYS A 98 -1.38 6.70 15.47
CA CYS A 98 -0.60 6.11 14.40
C CYS A 98 0.85 6.61 14.44
N GLY A 99 1.75 5.78 13.91
CA GLY A 99 3.19 6.07 13.92
C GLY A 99 3.72 6.65 12.62
N SER A 100 2.92 6.57 11.56
CA SER A 100 3.30 7.11 10.26
C SER A 100 2.05 7.38 9.44
N LEU A 101 2.19 8.24 8.43
CA LEU A 101 1.08 8.64 7.55
C LEU A 101 1.53 8.53 6.10
N TRP A 102 0.75 7.82 5.30
CA TRP A 102 0.91 7.80 3.85
C TRP A 102 -0.40 8.22 3.20
N LEU A 103 -0.32 9.17 2.26
CA LEU A 103 -1.43 9.50 1.37
C LEU A 103 -1.18 8.77 0.06
N GLU A 104 -2.14 7.95 -0.33
CA GLU A 104 -2.03 7.11 -1.52
C GLU A 104 -3.19 7.41 -2.47
N VAL A 105 -2.97 7.12 -3.75
CA VAL A 105 -4.03 7.17 -4.76
C VAL A 105 -4.09 5.80 -5.44
N LEU A 106 -5.15 5.55 -6.16
CA LEU A 106 -5.27 4.31 -6.94
C LEU A 106 -4.47 4.45 -8.24
N ASP A 107 -3.97 3.34 -8.76
CA ASP A 107 -3.13 3.34 -9.98
C ASP A 107 -4.02 3.44 -11.23
N THR A 108 -4.69 4.58 -11.35
CA THR A 108 -5.61 4.90 -12.44
C THR A 108 -5.35 6.33 -12.92
N ASN A 109 -5.92 6.70 -14.05
CA ASN A 109 -5.81 8.09 -14.52
C ASN A 109 -6.46 9.05 -13.53
N ALA A 110 -7.63 8.69 -13.00
CA ALA A 110 -8.28 9.50 -11.95
C ALA A 110 -7.39 9.65 -10.72
N GLY A 111 -6.71 8.57 -10.32
CA GLY A 111 -5.76 8.62 -9.20
C GLY A 111 -4.61 9.58 -9.46
N LYS A 112 -4.09 9.60 -10.68
CA LYS A 112 -3.00 10.52 -11.04
C LYS A 112 -3.45 11.98 -10.91
N GLU A 113 -4.69 12.28 -11.29
CA GLU A 113 -5.24 13.63 -11.15
C GLU A 113 -5.31 14.07 -9.68
N VAL A 114 -5.68 13.13 -8.80
CA VAL A 114 -5.77 13.43 -7.36
C VAL A 114 -4.40 13.52 -6.69
N SER A 115 -3.37 12.95 -7.28
CA SER A 115 -2.04 12.89 -6.66
C SER A 115 -1.46 14.27 -6.36
N THR A 116 -1.74 15.27 -7.20
CA THR A 116 -1.27 16.64 -6.97
C THR A 116 -1.94 17.24 -5.73
N PHE A 117 -3.23 16.99 -5.57
CA PHE A 117 -3.96 17.39 -4.36
C PHE A 117 -3.32 16.73 -3.13
N CYS A 118 -3.08 15.42 -3.17
CA CYS A 118 -2.52 14.69 -2.04
C CYS A 118 -1.17 15.26 -1.61
N ARG A 119 -0.28 15.60 -2.56
CA ARG A 119 1.03 16.18 -2.24
C ARG A 119 0.90 17.49 -1.49
N LYS A 120 -0.07 18.33 -1.87
CA LYS A 120 -0.30 19.61 -1.20
C LYS A 120 -1.00 19.43 0.15
N PHE A 121 -1.88 18.44 0.22
CA PHE A 121 -2.71 18.18 1.40
C PHE A 121 -1.94 17.53 2.54
N GLU A 122 -0.90 16.75 2.21
CA GLU A 122 -0.18 15.96 3.22
C GLU A 122 0.40 16.82 4.34
N LYS A 123 1.07 17.92 4.00
CA LYS A 123 1.75 18.73 5.01
C LYS A 123 0.78 19.35 6.02
N PRO A 124 -0.29 20.05 5.61
CA PRO A 124 -1.23 20.58 6.59
C PRO A 124 -1.97 19.49 7.37
N LEU A 125 -2.29 18.37 6.72
CA LEU A 125 -2.94 17.27 7.42
C LEU A 125 -2.02 16.68 8.49
N ARG A 126 -0.77 16.42 8.15
CA ARG A 126 0.22 15.89 9.10
C ARG A 126 0.34 16.80 10.33
N ALA A 127 0.44 18.10 10.12
CA ALA A 127 0.54 19.07 11.22
C ALA A 127 -0.70 19.02 12.12
N ALA A 128 -1.89 18.91 11.52
CA ALA A 128 -3.14 18.83 12.28
C ALA A 128 -3.23 17.53 13.08
N LEU A 129 -2.80 16.42 12.49
CA LEU A 129 -2.82 15.11 13.17
C LEU A 129 -1.87 15.07 14.36
N VAL A 130 -0.67 15.65 14.21
CA VAL A 130 0.30 15.74 15.29
C VAL A 130 -0.28 16.60 16.42
N LYS A 131 -0.83 17.77 16.07
CA LYS A 131 -1.42 18.70 17.05
C LYS A 131 -2.58 18.05 17.81
N ALA A 132 -3.35 17.22 17.12
CA ALA A 132 -4.50 16.53 17.73
C ALA A 132 -4.08 15.25 18.49
N GLY A 133 -2.79 14.91 18.54
CA GLY A 133 -2.31 13.71 19.21
C GLY A 133 -2.67 12.42 18.49
N ARG A 134 -2.99 12.48 17.18
CA ARG A 134 -3.37 11.29 16.40
C ARG A 134 -2.19 10.69 15.64
N LEU A 135 -1.06 11.42 15.56
CA LEU A 135 0.13 10.97 14.85
C LEU A 135 1.37 11.31 15.66
N GLN A 136 2.23 10.33 15.91
CA GLN A 136 3.53 10.53 16.56
C GLN A 136 4.53 9.57 15.91
N GLU A 137 5.72 10.03 15.59
CA GLU A 137 6.71 9.20 14.90
C GLU A 137 7.15 8.04 15.81
N ASP A 138 6.66 6.84 15.48
CA ASP A 138 6.97 5.63 16.23
C ASP A 138 6.76 4.43 15.30
N PRO A 139 7.84 3.72 14.93
CA PRO A 139 7.71 2.59 14.00
C PRO A 139 6.96 1.38 14.59
N ALA A 140 6.72 1.37 15.89
CA ALA A 140 5.94 0.29 16.51
C ALA A 140 4.43 0.49 16.38
N LEU A 141 3.99 1.70 16.05
CA LEU A 141 2.57 2.01 15.93
C LEU A 141 2.06 1.76 14.52
N PRO A 142 0.75 1.52 14.36
CA PRO A 142 0.18 1.31 13.03
C PRO A 142 0.43 2.50 12.09
N ARG A 143 0.44 2.21 10.79
CA ARG A 143 0.50 3.23 9.76
C ARG A 143 -0.92 3.64 9.38
N LEU A 144 -1.15 4.95 9.32
CA LEU A 144 -2.38 5.52 8.77
C LEU A 144 -2.22 5.65 7.27
N LEU A 145 -3.10 4.97 6.53
CA LEU A 145 -3.10 4.97 5.07
C LEU A 145 -4.37 5.65 4.58
N LEU A 146 -4.22 6.80 3.93
CA LEU A 146 -5.35 7.50 3.33
C LEU A 146 -5.31 7.25 1.83
N THR A 147 -6.18 6.38 1.34
CA THR A 147 -6.25 6.05 -0.08
C THR A 147 -7.37 6.85 -0.74
N PHE A 148 -6.99 7.77 -1.60
CA PHE A 148 -7.95 8.65 -2.30
C PHE A 148 -8.38 8.02 -3.62
N ARG A 149 -9.68 7.78 -3.75
CA ARG A 149 -10.28 7.34 -5.00
C ARG A 149 -10.63 8.55 -5.88
N SER A 150 -10.89 9.69 -5.23
CA SER A 150 -11.12 10.98 -5.88
C SER A 150 -10.81 12.08 -4.86
N GLY A 151 -10.94 13.33 -5.25
CA GLY A 151 -10.80 14.44 -4.31
C GLY A 151 -11.88 14.48 -3.23
N ARG A 152 -12.94 13.67 -3.39
CA ARG A 152 -14.07 13.62 -2.47
C ARG A 152 -14.27 12.26 -1.80
N GLU A 153 -13.46 11.26 -2.11
CA GLU A 153 -13.63 9.93 -1.54
C GLU A 153 -12.30 9.41 -1.06
N VAL A 154 -12.26 9.01 0.20
CA VAL A 154 -11.04 8.49 0.82
C VAL A 154 -11.35 7.25 1.66
N PHE A 155 -10.46 6.27 1.60
CA PHE A 155 -10.46 5.14 2.52
C PHE A 155 -9.48 5.46 3.64
N VAL A 156 -9.97 5.55 4.87
CA VAL A 156 -9.15 5.84 6.04
C VAL A 156 -8.75 4.51 6.67
N GLY A 157 -7.55 4.06 6.35
CA GLY A 157 -7.15 2.71 6.70
C GLY A 157 -5.96 2.62 7.64
N LEU A 158 -5.84 1.45 8.26
CA LEU A 158 -4.72 1.11 9.13
C LEU A 158 -4.00 -0.11 8.58
N ALA A 159 -2.67 -0.08 8.65
CA ALA A 159 -1.84 -1.24 8.34
C ALA A 159 -0.65 -1.30 9.28
N GLU A 160 -0.18 -2.52 9.53
CA GLU A 160 1.03 -2.71 10.33
C GLU A 160 2.25 -2.50 9.42
N PRO A 161 3.20 -1.62 9.80
CA PRO A 161 4.37 -1.37 8.93
C PRO A 161 5.15 -2.63 8.55
N ARG A 162 5.19 -3.60 9.46
CA ARG A 162 5.93 -4.87 9.21
C ARG A 162 5.12 -5.89 8.42
N ASN A 163 3.85 -5.60 8.14
CA ASN A 163 2.99 -6.53 7.40
C ASN A 163 2.15 -5.77 6.37
N SER A 164 2.81 -4.96 5.59
CA SER A 164 2.20 -4.18 4.52
C SER A 164 3.30 -3.81 3.52
N ALA A 165 2.94 -3.10 2.45
CA ALA A 165 3.90 -2.73 1.42
C ALA A 165 5.02 -1.85 1.98
N LEU A 166 6.21 -2.01 1.40
CA LEU A 166 7.40 -1.24 1.79
C LEU A 166 7.36 0.20 1.25
N TRP A 167 6.53 0.45 0.25
CA TRP A 167 6.41 1.76 -0.41
C TRP A 167 4.95 2.15 -0.52
N PRO A 168 4.66 3.45 -0.58
CA PRO A 168 3.28 3.90 -0.84
C PRO A 168 2.73 3.27 -2.12
N MET A 169 1.46 2.88 -2.10
CA MET A 169 0.75 2.20 -3.18
C MET A 169 1.33 0.82 -3.51
N GLY A 170 2.37 0.37 -2.78
CA GLY A 170 3.11 -0.83 -3.14
C GLY A 170 3.94 -0.69 -4.41
N ILE A 171 4.24 0.55 -4.82
CA ILE A 171 4.98 0.81 -6.06
C ILE A 171 6.29 1.52 -5.70
N PRO A 172 7.45 0.85 -5.86
CA PRO A 172 8.73 1.51 -5.60
C PRO A 172 8.99 2.60 -6.64
N ARG A 173 9.43 3.76 -6.16
CA ARG A 173 9.77 4.90 -7.03
C ARG A 173 11.29 5.01 -7.09
N LEU A 174 11.92 4.00 -7.69
CA LEU A 174 13.37 3.93 -7.78
C LEU A 174 13.90 4.92 -8.82
N LYS A 175 15.05 5.52 -8.52
CA LYS A 175 15.70 6.46 -9.44
C LYS A 175 16.53 5.68 -10.44
N PHE A 176 16.38 6.01 -11.70
CA PHE A 176 17.17 5.40 -12.76
C PHE A 176 18.60 5.95 -12.72
N PRO A 177 19.61 5.10 -12.48
CA PRO A 177 21.01 5.58 -12.49
C PRO A 177 21.40 6.00 -13.90
N ARG A 178 22.12 7.12 -14.00
CA ARG A 178 22.52 7.67 -15.30
C ARG A 178 23.41 6.70 -16.09
N GLU A 179 24.22 5.93 -15.39
CA GLU A 179 25.18 5.00 -15.97
C GLU A 179 24.57 3.64 -16.30
N ALA A 180 23.32 3.41 -15.93
CA ALA A 180 22.71 2.10 -16.13
C ALA A 180 22.46 1.83 -17.62
N PRO A 181 22.80 0.64 -18.09
CA PRO A 181 22.67 0.32 -19.52
C PRO A 181 21.23 0.23 -20.01
N SER A 182 20.29 -0.05 -19.13
CA SER A 182 18.87 -0.13 -19.50
C SER A 182 17.96 0.06 -18.29
N ARG A 183 16.71 0.36 -18.57
CA ARG A 183 15.69 0.51 -17.50
C ARG A 183 15.41 -0.81 -16.75
N SER A 184 15.85 -1.93 -17.30
CA SER A 184 15.71 -3.22 -16.61
C SER A 184 16.51 -3.28 -15.32
N THR A 185 17.50 -2.41 -15.14
CA THR A 185 18.23 -2.26 -13.89
C THR A 185 17.28 -1.98 -12.72
N LEU A 186 16.20 -1.21 -12.97
CA LEU A 186 15.21 -0.90 -11.92
C LEU A 186 14.47 -2.15 -11.46
N LYS A 187 14.24 -3.11 -12.37
CA LYS A 187 13.57 -4.36 -12.00
C LYS A 187 14.47 -5.19 -11.08
N LEU A 188 15.77 -5.17 -11.37
CA LEU A 188 16.73 -5.88 -10.52
C LEU A 188 16.81 -5.23 -9.14
N GLU A 189 16.88 -3.90 -9.09
CA GLU A 189 16.88 -3.17 -7.82
C GLU A 189 15.61 -3.43 -7.02
N GLU A 190 14.46 -3.47 -7.68
CA GLU A 190 13.20 -3.82 -7.03
C GLU A 190 13.25 -5.23 -6.45
N ALA A 191 13.78 -6.19 -7.21
CA ALA A 191 13.94 -7.57 -6.73
C ALA A 191 14.85 -7.63 -5.49
N TRP A 192 15.93 -6.86 -5.49
CA TRP A 192 16.81 -6.80 -4.32
C TRP A 192 16.03 -6.32 -3.08
N HIS A 193 15.25 -5.27 -3.21
CA HIS A 193 14.43 -4.77 -2.10
C HIS A 193 13.43 -5.82 -1.60
N GLN A 194 12.89 -6.64 -2.51
CA GLN A 194 11.88 -7.64 -2.16
C GLN A 194 12.49 -8.90 -1.53
N PHE A 195 13.65 -9.34 -2.03
CA PHE A 195 14.14 -10.67 -1.73
C PHE A 195 15.43 -10.71 -0.90
N ILE A 196 16.11 -9.58 -0.73
CA ILE A 196 17.36 -9.55 0.03
C ILE A 196 17.21 -8.56 1.19
N PRO A 197 17.32 -9.03 2.45
CA PRO A 197 17.26 -8.11 3.59
C PRO A 197 18.30 -7.00 3.45
N ARG A 198 17.92 -5.78 3.75
CA ARG A 198 18.82 -4.61 3.62
C ARG A 198 20.13 -4.80 4.38
N SER A 199 20.07 -5.48 5.51
CA SER A 199 21.26 -5.77 6.33
C SER A 199 22.26 -6.71 5.65
N GLU A 200 21.84 -7.40 4.56
CA GLU A 200 22.72 -8.32 3.83
C GLU A 200 23.24 -7.72 2.52
N TRP A 201 22.83 -6.48 2.18
CA TRP A 201 23.20 -5.90 0.88
C TRP A 201 24.69 -5.79 0.69
N ASP A 202 25.44 -5.30 1.69
CA ASP A 202 26.90 -5.12 1.57
C ASP A 202 27.64 -6.45 1.35
N LYS A 203 27.05 -7.54 1.82
CA LYS A 203 27.64 -8.86 1.69
C LYS A 203 27.21 -9.55 0.39
N ARG A 204 25.92 -9.43 0.03
CA ARG A 204 25.34 -10.18 -1.08
C ARG A 204 25.35 -9.45 -2.41
N LEU A 205 25.50 -8.12 -2.40
CA LEU A 205 25.53 -7.29 -3.60
C LEU A 205 26.89 -6.63 -3.76
N ALA A 206 27.96 -7.37 -3.44
CA ALA A 206 29.33 -6.87 -3.51
C ALA A 206 29.82 -6.78 -4.96
N PRO A 207 30.81 -5.92 -5.24
CA PRO A 207 31.47 -5.95 -6.55
C PRO A 207 32.01 -7.36 -6.84
N ASP A 208 32.02 -7.72 -8.08
CA ASP A 208 32.51 -9.03 -8.57
C ASP A 208 31.69 -10.23 -8.11
N MET A 209 30.48 -10.03 -7.56
CA MET A 209 29.59 -11.14 -7.25
C MET A 209 29.17 -11.85 -8.53
N LEU A 210 29.00 -13.17 -8.46
CA LEU A 210 28.46 -13.95 -9.56
C LEU A 210 26.93 -13.82 -9.57
N ALA A 211 26.34 -13.36 -10.68
CA ALA A 211 24.91 -13.28 -10.86
C ALA A 211 24.49 -14.18 -12.03
N VAL A 212 23.48 -14.96 -11.81
CA VAL A 212 22.91 -15.82 -12.87
C VAL A 212 21.53 -15.31 -13.20
N UNK A 213 21.40 -14.95 -14.33
CA UNK A 213 20.18 -14.46 -14.77
C UNK A 213 19.68 -15.45 -15.72
N UNK A 214 18.90 -15.58 -15.62
CA UNK A 214 18.26 -16.47 -16.49
C UNK A 214 17.83 -15.82 -17.71
N GLY A 215 18.24 -14.95 -18.08
CA GLY A 215 17.97 -14.26 -19.33
C GLY A 215 19.23 -13.94 -20.08
N ARG A 216 19.09 -13.52 -21.31
CA ARG A 216 20.22 -13.10 -22.12
C ARG A 216 20.71 -11.74 -21.58
N LEU A 217 21.83 -11.75 -20.92
CA LEU A 217 22.53 -10.52 -20.61
C LEU A 217 23.39 -10.17 -21.81
N ASP A 218 22.90 -9.25 -22.62
CA ASP A 218 23.77 -8.63 -23.62
C ASP A 218 24.67 -7.67 -22.85
N LEU A 219 25.78 -8.21 -22.39
CA LEU A 219 26.87 -7.38 -21.90
C LEU A 219 27.45 -6.67 -23.11
N ALA A 220 27.04 -5.44 -23.30
CA ALA A 220 27.71 -4.58 -24.25
C ALA A 220 29.13 -4.37 -23.72
N THR A 221 30.05 -5.16 -24.24
CA THR A 221 31.48 -4.87 -24.06
C THR A 221 31.78 -3.63 -24.89
N GLY A 222 31.91 -2.48 -24.22
CA GLY A 222 32.43 -1.28 -24.81
C GLY A 222 33.94 -1.32 -24.80
#